data_78d5c3f57d49c810ea27dc86cb27edef
#
_entry.id   78d5c3f57d49c810ea27dc86cb27edef
#
_cell.length_a   1.000
_cell.length_b   1.000
_cell.length_c   1.000
_cell.angle_alpha   90.00
_cell.angle_beta   90.00
_cell.angle_gamma   90.00
#
_symmetry.space_group_name_H-M   'P 1'
#
loop_
_entity.id
_entity.type
_entity.pdbx_description
1 polymer ?
#
loop_
_entity_poly.entity_id
_entity_poly.type
_entity_poly.pdbx_seq_one_letter_code
_entity_poly.pdbx_strand_id
1 'polypeptide(L)'
;MTPRDRQPLKLDAPGRGRIYDSIAETIGNTPLVRIPRMAAAHGARADVALKLEFFNPLGSVKDRIGVSMIEAMEADGTIGPGSVPEPVIVEPTSGNTGIALAFVCAARGYRLILTMPESMSIERRKMLTFLGAELELTPREKGIAGAIARAEEIIAATPGVVMAGQFSNPANPAIHRRTTAEEIWVDTDGQVDCIVSGVGTGGTLTGCAQVLKPRRPSLRMVAVEPEDSPVLSGGEPGPHMIQGIGAGFIPEVLEVDQIDEVVTVSNQQAFSIARELARVEGIPGGISTGAALAAGLEIAARPDMAGKLMVVIAPSFAERYLSTALFEPA
;
A
#
# COMPACT_ATOMS: atom_id res chain seq x y z
N MET A 1 9.87 -0.04 32.36
CA MET A 1 8.58 0.34 32.99
C MET A 1 7.90 -0.90 33.53
N THR A 2 7.61 -0.93 34.81
CA THR A 2 6.83 -2.04 35.42
C THR A 2 5.35 -1.92 35.02
N PRO A 3 4.54 -2.98 35.07
CA PRO A 3 3.10 -2.92 34.76
C PRO A 3 2.31 -1.90 35.60
N ARG A 4 2.85 -1.47 36.74
CA ARG A 4 2.21 -0.49 37.66
C ARG A 4 2.36 0.98 37.24
N ASP A 5 3.29 1.29 36.30
CA ASP A 5 3.58 2.69 35.89
C ASP A 5 2.84 3.11 34.63
N ARG A 6 1.94 2.27 34.10
CA ARG A 6 1.19 2.58 32.90
C ARG A 6 0.00 3.48 33.24
N GLN A 7 -0.01 4.68 32.69
CA GLN A 7 -1.19 5.53 32.71
C GLN A 7 -2.35 4.88 31.93
N PRO A 8 -3.61 5.12 32.32
CA PRO A 8 -4.75 4.68 31.52
C PRO A 8 -4.64 5.20 30.08
N LEU A 9 -5.13 4.39 29.11
CA LEU A 9 -5.17 4.81 27.73
C LEU A 9 -6.08 6.05 27.61
N LYS A 10 -5.58 7.09 26.92
CA LYS A 10 -6.39 8.21 26.49
C LYS A 10 -7.07 7.79 25.19
N LEU A 11 -8.39 7.66 25.22
CA LEU A 11 -9.19 7.44 24.05
C LEU A 11 -9.65 8.79 23.48
N ASP A 12 -9.69 8.87 22.16
CA ASP A 12 -10.15 10.07 21.47
C ASP A 12 -11.62 10.38 21.79
N ALA A 13 -12.04 11.59 21.42
CA ALA A 13 -13.42 11.99 21.55
C ALA A 13 -14.36 11.03 20.81
N PRO A 14 -15.54 10.72 21.33
CA PRO A 14 -16.46 9.78 20.71
C PRO A 14 -16.96 10.29 19.37
N GLY A 15 -16.99 9.39 18.37
CA GLY A 15 -17.57 9.61 17.06
C GLY A 15 -16.69 10.43 16.10
N ARG A 16 -17.08 10.41 14.82
CA ARG A 16 -16.41 11.15 13.72
C ARG A 16 -17.19 12.41 13.31
N GLY A 17 -18.22 12.79 14.07
CA GLY A 17 -19.01 13.99 13.86
C GLY A 17 -19.99 13.95 12.69
N ARG A 18 -20.06 12.82 11.94
CA ARG A 18 -20.97 12.64 10.79
C ARG A 18 -21.33 11.19 10.52
N ILE A 19 -22.41 10.99 9.80
CA ILE A 19 -22.74 9.73 9.12
C ILE A 19 -22.21 9.85 7.69
N TYR A 20 -21.59 8.79 7.19
CA TYR A 20 -21.08 8.73 5.83
C TYR A 20 -22.13 8.12 4.90
N ASP A 21 -22.25 8.64 3.68
CA ASP A 21 -23.17 8.12 2.68
C ASP A 21 -22.60 6.88 1.96
N SER A 22 -21.29 6.72 1.96
CA SER A 22 -20.60 5.58 1.35
C SER A 22 -19.40 5.15 2.16
N ILE A 23 -19.12 3.85 2.17
CA ILE A 23 -17.89 3.30 2.74
C ILE A 23 -16.63 3.89 2.05
N ALA A 24 -16.70 4.26 0.78
CA ALA A 24 -15.62 4.90 0.06
C ALA A 24 -15.16 6.25 0.66
N GLU A 25 -16.05 6.95 1.39
CA GLU A 25 -15.72 8.20 2.07
C GLU A 25 -14.91 8.00 3.37
N THR A 26 -14.77 6.77 3.82
CA THR A 26 -14.07 6.45 5.08
C THR A 26 -12.60 6.16 4.90
N ILE A 27 -12.05 6.26 3.68
CA ILE A 27 -10.62 6.12 3.41
C ILE A 27 -9.82 7.26 4.05
N GLY A 28 -8.56 6.96 4.35
CA GLY A 28 -7.65 7.97 4.91
C GLY A 28 -7.80 8.19 6.41
N ASN A 29 -7.21 9.27 6.89
CA ASN A 29 -7.05 9.57 8.32
C ASN A 29 -6.52 8.36 9.10
N THR A 30 -5.57 7.65 8.53
CA THR A 30 -4.93 6.50 9.16
C THR A 30 -3.95 6.97 10.22
N PRO A 31 -3.86 6.32 11.38
CA PRO A 31 -3.05 6.81 12.49
C PRO A 31 -1.56 6.65 12.25
N LEU A 32 -0.77 7.55 12.87
CA LEU A 32 0.65 7.37 13.13
C LEU A 32 0.85 6.77 14.52
N VAL A 33 1.59 5.67 14.62
CA VAL A 33 1.83 4.98 15.88
C VAL A 33 3.33 4.77 16.09
N ARG A 34 3.88 5.27 17.20
CA ARG A 34 5.28 5.05 17.58
C ARG A 34 5.53 3.59 17.98
N ILE A 35 6.75 3.13 17.73
CA ILE A 35 7.21 1.78 18.05
C ILE A 35 8.44 1.80 18.97
N PRO A 36 8.35 2.39 20.17
CA PRO A 36 9.50 2.69 21.01
C PRO A 36 10.26 1.44 21.47
N ARG A 37 9.57 0.33 21.71
CA ARG A 37 10.20 -0.89 22.21
C ARG A 37 11.03 -1.57 21.14
N MET A 38 10.48 -1.64 19.93
CA MET A 38 11.16 -2.22 18.79
C MET A 38 12.29 -1.32 18.30
N ALA A 39 12.07 -0.01 18.22
CA ALA A 39 13.10 0.97 17.90
C ALA A 39 14.30 0.87 18.86
N ALA A 40 14.06 0.81 20.16
CA ALA A 40 15.13 0.65 21.16
C ALA A 40 15.86 -0.70 21.03
N ALA A 41 15.16 -1.81 20.78
CA ALA A 41 15.76 -3.14 20.61
C ALA A 41 16.71 -3.18 19.39
N HIS A 42 16.40 -2.42 18.34
CA HIS A 42 17.22 -2.30 17.12
C HIS A 42 18.21 -1.14 17.12
N GLY A 43 18.41 -0.46 18.27
CA GLY A 43 19.39 0.62 18.42
C GLY A 43 19.06 1.88 17.62
N ALA A 44 17.79 2.11 17.31
CA ALA A 44 17.34 3.29 16.58
C ALA A 44 17.71 4.57 17.34
N ARG A 45 18.21 5.55 16.62
CA ARG A 45 18.53 6.91 17.09
C ARG A 45 17.43 7.90 16.70
N ALA A 46 16.64 7.57 15.69
CA ALA A 46 15.46 8.30 15.30
C ALA A 46 14.23 7.91 16.14
N ASP A 47 13.27 8.83 16.26
CA ASP A 47 11.89 8.50 16.66
C ASP A 47 11.18 7.86 15.48
N VAL A 48 10.69 6.62 15.61
CA VAL A 48 10.09 5.86 14.52
C VAL A 48 8.59 5.68 14.72
N ALA A 49 7.81 6.15 13.77
CA ALA A 49 6.37 5.99 13.72
C ALA A 49 5.93 5.22 12.46
N LEU A 50 4.91 4.40 12.59
CA LEU A 50 4.27 3.68 11.49
C LEU A 50 2.99 4.39 11.05
N LYS A 51 2.83 4.64 9.76
CA LYS A 51 1.57 5.05 9.14
C LYS A 51 0.74 3.79 8.86
N LEU A 52 -0.26 3.53 9.70
CA LEU A 52 -1.01 2.28 9.70
C LEU A 52 -2.11 2.28 8.61
N GLU A 53 -1.74 2.04 7.37
CA GLU A 53 -2.64 2.06 6.22
C GLU A 53 -3.72 0.94 6.23
N PHE A 54 -3.57 -0.03 7.11
CA PHE A 54 -4.61 -1.04 7.31
C PHE A 54 -5.83 -0.55 8.14
N PHE A 55 -5.83 0.70 8.60
CA PHE A 55 -7.02 1.36 9.13
C PHE A 55 -7.96 1.87 8.03
N ASN A 56 -7.57 1.81 6.77
CA ASN A 56 -8.51 1.98 5.67
C ASN A 56 -9.59 0.88 5.70
N PRO A 57 -10.79 1.11 5.14
CA PRO A 57 -11.97 0.24 5.32
C PRO A 57 -11.77 -1.22 4.90
N LEU A 58 -10.98 -1.49 3.86
CA LEU A 58 -10.65 -2.85 3.42
C LEU A 58 -9.22 -3.28 3.83
N GLY A 59 -8.61 -2.58 4.77
CA GLY A 59 -7.39 -2.98 5.45
C GLY A 59 -6.11 -2.79 4.64
N SER A 60 -6.05 -1.86 3.68
CA SER A 60 -4.81 -1.55 2.98
C SER A 60 -4.73 -0.14 2.39
N VAL A 61 -3.49 0.28 2.08
CA VAL A 61 -3.19 1.52 1.36
C VAL A 61 -3.86 1.60 -0.02
N LYS A 62 -4.22 0.47 -0.62
CA LYS A 62 -4.82 0.41 -1.95
C LYS A 62 -6.27 0.90 -1.96
N ASP A 63 -6.93 0.97 -0.83
CA ASP A 63 -8.26 1.53 -0.71
C ASP A 63 -8.29 2.98 -1.18
N ARG A 64 -7.22 3.74 -0.91
CA ARG A 64 -7.06 5.12 -1.39
C ARG A 64 -7.03 5.20 -2.91
N ILE A 65 -6.19 4.40 -3.55
CA ILE A 65 -6.06 4.46 -5.02
C ILE A 65 -7.28 3.85 -5.72
N GLY A 66 -7.95 2.86 -5.12
CA GLY A 66 -9.20 2.31 -5.64
C GLY A 66 -10.27 3.40 -5.79
N VAL A 67 -10.49 4.19 -4.75
CA VAL A 67 -11.42 5.33 -4.80
C VAL A 67 -10.96 6.36 -5.83
N SER A 68 -9.69 6.77 -5.77
CA SER A 68 -9.19 7.86 -6.62
C SER A 68 -9.23 7.55 -8.11
N MET A 69 -8.91 6.31 -8.51
CA MET A 69 -8.94 5.91 -9.91
C MET A 69 -10.38 5.88 -10.46
N ILE A 70 -11.34 5.38 -9.67
CA ILE A 70 -12.75 5.38 -10.06
C ILE A 70 -13.26 6.83 -10.16
N GLU A 71 -13.02 7.68 -9.15
CA GLU A 71 -13.42 9.10 -9.19
C GLU A 71 -12.80 9.85 -10.39
N ALA A 72 -11.56 9.56 -10.76
CA ALA A 72 -10.92 10.19 -11.91
C ALA A 72 -11.60 9.79 -13.22
N MET A 73 -11.93 8.51 -13.39
CA MET A 73 -12.66 8.01 -14.58
C MET A 73 -14.10 8.54 -14.64
N GLU A 74 -14.75 8.76 -13.49
CA GLU A 74 -16.06 9.44 -13.43
C GLU A 74 -15.93 10.92 -13.85
N ALA A 75 -14.91 11.60 -13.35
CA ALA A 75 -14.70 13.04 -13.58
C ALA A 75 -14.34 13.38 -15.05
N ASP A 76 -13.59 12.50 -15.71
CA ASP A 76 -13.21 12.68 -17.11
C ASP A 76 -14.24 12.09 -18.11
N GLY A 77 -15.30 11.47 -17.61
CA GLY A 77 -16.37 10.87 -18.40
C GLY A 77 -16.03 9.52 -19.03
N THR A 78 -14.92 8.90 -18.68
CA THR A 78 -14.56 7.53 -19.12
C THR A 78 -15.60 6.51 -18.64
N ILE A 79 -16.13 6.70 -17.43
CA ILE A 79 -17.24 5.93 -16.88
C ILE A 79 -18.29 6.90 -16.29
N GLY A 80 -19.55 6.46 -16.23
CA GLY A 80 -20.59 7.27 -15.60
C GLY A 80 -21.97 6.64 -15.67
N PRO A 81 -22.92 7.15 -14.85
CA PRO A 81 -24.30 6.71 -14.91
C PRO A 81 -24.90 7.03 -16.29
N GLY A 82 -25.51 6.00 -16.91
CA GLY A 82 -26.16 6.14 -18.22
C GLY A 82 -25.22 6.11 -19.44
N SER A 83 -23.93 5.81 -19.23
CA SER A 83 -23.02 5.52 -20.36
C SER A 83 -23.52 4.34 -21.21
N VAL A 84 -23.39 4.44 -22.52
CA VAL A 84 -23.77 3.38 -23.46
C VAL A 84 -22.58 3.09 -24.38
N PRO A 85 -22.04 1.87 -24.35
CA PRO A 85 -22.42 0.74 -23.49
C PRO A 85 -22.16 0.98 -22.00
N GLU A 86 -22.80 0.21 -21.12
CA GLU A 86 -22.54 0.25 -19.68
C GLU A 86 -21.05 -0.05 -19.42
N PRO A 87 -20.34 0.82 -18.66
CA PRO A 87 -18.90 0.67 -18.49
C PRO A 87 -18.58 -0.55 -17.61
N VAL A 88 -17.53 -1.27 -18.01
CA VAL A 88 -16.98 -2.39 -17.25
C VAL A 88 -15.51 -2.04 -16.94
N ILE A 89 -15.14 -2.07 -15.68
CA ILE A 89 -13.77 -1.82 -15.26
C ILE A 89 -13.01 -3.16 -15.26
N VAL A 90 -11.80 -3.15 -15.80
CA VAL A 90 -10.90 -4.30 -15.75
C VAL A 90 -9.58 -3.91 -15.09
N GLU A 91 -8.99 -4.84 -14.31
CA GLU A 91 -7.66 -4.64 -13.74
C GLU A 91 -6.92 -5.98 -13.61
N PRO A 92 -5.67 -6.07 -14.10
CA PRO A 92 -4.82 -7.23 -13.90
C PRO A 92 -4.19 -7.19 -12.52
N THR A 93 -4.84 -7.78 -11.53
CA THR A 93 -4.34 -7.79 -10.16
C THR A 93 -4.92 -8.91 -9.32
N SER A 94 -4.07 -9.48 -8.49
CA SER A 94 -4.44 -10.48 -7.48
C SER A 94 -4.29 -9.95 -6.05
N GLY A 95 -3.86 -8.69 -5.92
CA GLY A 95 -3.49 -8.10 -4.65
C GLY A 95 -4.56 -7.21 -4.02
N ASN A 96 -4.10 -6.33 -3.15
CA ASN A 96 -4.94 -5.39 -2.42
C ASN A 96 -5.68 -4.42 -3.35
N THR A 97 -5.12 -4.10 -4.52
CA THR A 97 -5.79 -3.25 -5.51
C THR A 97 -7.08 -3.87 -6.03
N GLY A 98 -7.11 -5.19 -6.27
CA GLY A 98 -8.34 -5.87 -6.67
C GLY A 98 -9.43 -5.77 -5.62
N ILE A 99 -9.09 -5.90 -4.33
CA ILE A 99 -10.04 -5.74 -3.22
C ILE A 99 -10.52 -4.29 -3.14
N ALA A 100 -9.60 -3.33 -3.30
CA ALA A 100 -9.93 -1.91 -3.30
C ALA A 100 -10.87 -1.53 -4.44
N LEU A 101 -10.61 -1.97 -5.66
CA LEU A 101 -11.50 -1.75 -6.79
C LEU A 101 -12.85 -2.44 -6.59
N ALA A 102 -12.85 -3.68 -6.07
CA ALA A 102 -14.08 -4.45 -5.87
C ALA A 102 -15.05 -3.75 -4.91
N PHE A 103 -14.57 -3.23 -3.77
CA PHE A 103 -15.47 -2.54 -2.84
C PHE A 103 -15.97 -1.21 -3.40
N VAL A 104 -15.11 -0.45 -4.12
CA VAL A 104 -15.52 0.83 -4.71
C VAL A 104 -16.53 0.60 -5.83
N CYS A 105 -16.28 -0.36 -6.72
CA CYS A 105 -17.21 -0.72 -7.79
C CYS A 105 -18.56 -1.18 -7.23
N ALA A 106 -18.55 -2.03 -6.18
CA ALA A 106 -19.79 -2.43 -5.50
C ALA A 106 -20.54 -1.22 -4.90
N ALA A 107 -19.83 -0.29 -4.24
CA ALA A 107 -20.42 0.91 -3.64
C ALA A 107 -20.96 1.91 -4.68
N ARG A 108 -20.40 1.93 -5.89
CA ARG A 108 -20.76 2.85 -6.98
C ARG A 108 -21.67 2.21 -8.05
N GLY A 109 -21.88 0.89 -8.00
CA GLY A 109 -22.71 0.15 -8.94
C GLY A 109 -22.03 -0.15 -10.28
N TYR A 110 -20.70 -0.22 -10.34
CA TYR A 110 -19.95 -0.59 -11.54
C TYR A 110 -19.64 -2.09 -11.59
N ARG A 111 -19.64 -2.66 -12.79
CA ARG A 111 -19.10 -3.99 -13.04
C ARG A 111 -17.60 -3.98 -13.02
N LEU A 112 -17.00 -5.00 -12.41
CA LEU A 112 -15.55 -5.17 -12.31
C LEU A 112 -15.14 -6.58 -12.74
N ILE A 113 -14.18 -6.65 -13.66
CA ILE A 113 -13.48 -7.88 -14.04
C ILE A 113 -12.04 -7.81 -13.54
N LEU A 114 -11.62 -8.82 -12.79
CA LEU A 114 -10.24 -8.93 -12.32
C LEU A 114 -9.56 -10.12 -12.99
N THR A 115 -8.47 -9.86 -13.70
CA THR A 115 -7.66 -10.92 -14.30
C THR A 115 -6.51 -11.27 -13.37
N MET A 116 -6.30 -12.57 -13.12
CA MET A 116 -5.26 -13.03 -12.18
C MET A 116 -4.84 -14.47 -12.45
N PRO A 117 -3.59 -14.84 -12.07
CA PRO A 117 -3.18 -16.23 -12.14
C PRO A 117 -4.01 -17.15 -11.23
N GLU A 118 -4.31 -18.35 -11.70
CA GLU A 118 -5.04 -19.37 -10.92
C GLU A 118 -4.30 -19.84 -9.65
N SER A 119 -3.02 -19.50 -9.51
CA SER A 119 -2.22 -19.75 -8.30
C SER A 119 -2.59 -18.88 -7.10
N MET A 120 -3.46 -17.89 -7.30
CA MET A 120 -3.89 -17.02 -6.19
C MET A 120 -4.71 -17.77 -5.15
N SER A 121 -4.53 -17.38 -3.87
CA SER A 121 -5.17 -18.04 -2.75
C SER A 121 -6.70 -18.04 -2.86
N ILE A 122 -7.32 -19.11 -2.39
CA ILE A 122 -8.78 -19.29 -2.45
C ILE A 122 -9.50 -18.21 -1.62
N GLU A 123 -8.90 -17.76 -0.51
CA GLU A 123 -9.46 -16.74 0.36
C GLU A 123 -9.58 -15.40 -0.39
N ARG A 124 -8.56 -15.04 -1.19
CA ARG A 124 -8.60 -13.83 -2.03
C ARG A 124 -9.69 -13.90 -3.07
N ARG A 125 -9.77 -15.02 -3.81
CA ARG A 125 -10.82 -15.22 -4.81
C ARG A 125 -12.22 -15.10 -4.19
N LYS A 126 -12.43 -15.75 -3.03
CA LYS A 126 -13.69 -15.67 -2.30
C LYS A 126 -14.03 -14.24 -1.88
N MET A 127 -13.05 -13.49 -1.37
CA MET A 127 -13.26 -12.08 -0.98
C MET A 127 -13.65 -11.21 -2.16
N LEU A 128 -12.97 -11.36 -3.30
CA LEU A 128 -13.26 -10.61 -4.51
C LEU A 128 -14.66 -10.92 -5.06
N THR A 129 -15.00 -12.20 -5.14
CA THR A 129 -16.34 -12.64 -5.57
C THR A 129 -17.43 -12.20 -4.59
N PHE A 130 -17.14 -12.21 -3.28
CA PHE A 130 -18.07 -11.73 -2.25
C PHE A 130 -18.37 -10.24 -2.41
N LEU A 131 -17.41 -9.45 -2.89
CA LEU A 131 -17.59 -8.03 -3.23
C LEU A 131 -18.21 -7.80 -4.62
N GLY A 132 -18.55 -8.87 -5.36
CA GLY A 132 -19.23 -8.78 -6.65
C GLY A 132 -18.32 -8.72 -7.87
N ALA A 133 -17.00 -8.87 -7.72
CA ALA A 133 -16.08 -8.89 -8.87
C ALA A 133 -16.19 -10.20 -9.66
N GLU A 134 -16.12 -10.10 -10.98
CA GLU A 134 -15.97 -11.21 -11.90
C GLU A 134 -14.47 -11.57 -12.01
N LEU A 135 -14.14 -12.87 -11.95
CA LEU A 135 -12.74 -13.31 -11.96
C LEU A 135 -12.43 -14.05 -13.27
N GLU A 136 -11.42 -13.56 -13.98
CA GLU A 136 -10.81 -14.20 -15.14
C GLU A 136 -9.47 -14.80 -14.74
N LEU A 137 -9.45 -16.13 -14.58
CA LEU A 137 -8.26 -16.86 -14.16
C LEU A 137 -7.37 -17.18 -15.36
N THR A 138 -6.07 -16.91 -15.22
CA THR A 138 -5.06 -17.20 -16.24
C THR A 138 -4.11 -18.31 -15.79
N PRO A 139 -3.46 -19.04 -16.71
CA PRO A 139 -2.52 -20.10 -16.36
C PRO A 139 -1.41 -19.59 -15.43
N ARG A 140 -1.12 -20.37 -14.38
CA ARG A 140 -0.13 -20.02 -13.36
C ARG A 140 1.26 -19.72 -13.92
N GLU A 141 1.63 -20.43 -15.00
CA GLU A 141 2.95 -20.34 -15.64
C GLU A 141 3.17 -18.98 -16.29
N LYS A 142 2.09 -18.30 -16.68
CA LYS A 142 2.16 -16.96 -17.29
C LYS A 142 2.27 -15.84 -16.26
N GLY A 143 2.06 -16.13 -14.97
CA GLY A 143 2.15 -15.14 -13.90
C GLY A 143 1.32 -13.89 -14.14
N ILE A 144 1.81 -12.75 -13.67
CA ILE A 144 1.12 -11.44 -13.83
C ILE A 144 1.09 -10.99 -15.30
N ALA A 145 2.09 -11.32 -16.10
CA ALA A 145 2.11 -11.00 -17.53
C ALA A 145 0.92 -11.63 -18.28
N GLY A 146 0.56 -12.87 -17.92
CA GLY A 146 -0.63 -13.52 -18.47
C GLY A 146 -1.93 -12.83 -18.07
N ALA A 147 -2.00 -12.30 -16.84
CA ALA A 147 -3.16 -11.54 -16.39
C ALA A 147 -3.30 -10.20 -17.14
N ILE A 148 -2.17 -9.50 -17.38
CA ILE A 148 -2.15 -8.25 -18.16
C ILE A 148 -2.63 -8.52 -19.58
N ALA A 149 -2.04 -9.50 -20.28
CA ALA A 149 -2.45 -9.85 -21.64
C ALA A 149 -3.96 -10.20 -21.73
N ARG A 150 -4.48 -10.90 -20.72
CA ARG A 150 -5.92 -11.23 -20.68
C ARG A 150 -6.80 -10.01 -20.49
N ALA A 151 -6.40 -9.05 -19.67
CA ALA A 151 -7.11 -7.78 -19.51
C ALA A 151 -7.15 -6.99 -20.83
N GLU A 152 -6.02 -6.91 -21.54
CA GLU A 152 -5.92 -6.27 -22.85
C GLU A 152 -6.80 -6.94 -23.90
N GLU A 153 -6.86 -8.29 -23.93
CA GLU A 153 -7.79 -9.05 -24.80
C GLU A 153 -9.25 -8.69 -24.51
N ILE A 154 -9.64 -8.58 -23.24
CA ILE A 154 -11.02 -8.22 -22.85
C ILE A 154 -11.36 -6.81 -23.33
N ILE A 155 -10.44 -5.85 -23.17
CA ILE A 155 -10.62 -4.46 -23.63
C ILE A 155 -10.79 -4.42 -25.16
N ALA A 156 -9.93 -5.13 -25.88
CA ALA A 156 -9.98 -5.16 -27.34
C ALA A 156 -11.25 -5.81 -27.89
N ALA A 157 -11.82 -6.80 -27.18
CA ALA A 157 -12.98 -7.56 -27.60
C ALA A 157 -14.32 -6.95 -27.18
N THR A 158 -14.34 -6.06 -26.18
CA THR A 158 -15.61 -5.63 -25.57
C THR A 158 -15.68 -4.09 -25.48
N PRO A 159 -16.56 -3.44 -26.25
CA PRO A 159 -16.79 -1.99 -26.13
C PRO A 159 -17.23 -1.59 -24.72
N GLY A 160 -16.73 -0.47 -24.22
CA GLY A 160 -17.04 0.07 -22.90
C GLY A 160 -16.24 -0.55 -21.76
N VAL A 161 -15.32 -1.49 -22.05
CA VAL A 161 -14.36 -1.98 -21.03
C VAL A 161 -13.16 -1.03 -20.93
N VAL A 162 -12.83 -0.61 -19.72
CA VAL A 162 -11.72 0.31 -19.43
C VAL A 162 -10.83 -0.24 -18.33
N MET A 163 -9.52 0.00 -18.43
CA MET A 163 -8.54 -0.40 -17.41
C MET A 163 -8.44 0.68 -16.34
N ALA A 164 -8.42 0.28 -15.07
CA ALA A 164 -8.15 1.20 -13.97
C ALA A 164 -6.70 1.67 -13.96
N GLY A 165 -5.74 0.79 -14.26
CA GLY A 165 -4.35 1.13 -14.60
C GLY A 165 -3.50 1.59 -13.43
N GLN A 166 -3.45 0.83 -12.34
CA GLN A 166 -2.75 1.24 -11.11
C GLN A 166 -1.31 1.69 -11.27
N PHE A 167 -0.59 1.20 -12.31
CA PHE A 167 0.82 1.50 -12.54
C PHE A 167 1.06 2.74 -13.41
N SER A 168 0.05 3.22 -14.14
CA SER A 168 0.14 4.35 -15.08
C SER A 168 -0.86 5.47 -14.80
N ASN A 169 -1.94 5.20 -14.06
CA ASN A 169 -2.99 6.17 -13.78
C ASN A 169 -2.52 7.27 -12.81
N PRO A 170 -2.48 8.56 -13.21
CA PRO A 170 -2.02 9.66 -12.37
C PRO A 170 -2.91 9.92 -11.13
N ALA A 171 -4.12 9.37 -11.10
CA ALA A 171 -4.99 9.42 -9.93
C ALA A 171 -4.40 8.65 -8.73
N ASN A 172 -3.49 7.69 -8.98
CA ASN A 172 -2.78 6.97 -7.93
C ASN A 172 -1.91 7.91 -7.08
N PRO A 173 -0.85 8.58 -7.57
CA PRO A 173 -0.12 9.55 -6.74
C PRO A 173 -0.99 10.75 -6.31
N ALA A 174 -2.00 11.12 -7.07
CA ALA A 174 -2.89 12.24 -6.74
C ALA A 174 -3.60 12.07 -5.39
N ILE A 175 -4.11 10.89 -5.07
CA ILE A 175 -4.76 10.66 -3.77
C ILE A 175 -3.75 10.76 -2.62
N HIS A 176 -2.52 10.31 -2.81
CA HIS A 176 -1.48 10.41 -1.80
C HIS A 176 -1.03 11.85 -1.58
N ARG A 177 -1.04 12.70 -2.62
CA ARG A 177 -0.84 14.16 -2.48
C ARG A 177 -1.88 14.79 -1.58
N ARG A 178 -3.17 14.53 -1.86
CA ARG A 178 -4.28 15.20 -1.18
C ARG A 178 -4.66 14.59 0.18
N THR A 179 -4.16 13.40 0.51
CA THR A 179 -4.52 12.70 1.75
C THR A 179 -3.29 12.26 2.54
N THR A 180 -2.57 11.21 2.13
CA THR A 180 -1.46 10.60 2.89
C THR A 180 -0.39 11.61 3.27
N ALA A 181 0.02 12.48 2.34
CA ALA A 181 1.01 13.51 2.58
C ALA A 181 0.53 14.55 3.61
N GLU A 182 -0.71 15.01 3.46
CA GLU A 182 -1.30 15.99 4.38
C GLU A 182 -1.51 15.39 5.78
N GLU A 183 -1.96 14.15 5.86
CA GLU A 183 -2.10 13.43 7.13
C GLU A 183 -0.74 13.32 7.84
N ILE A 184 0.31 12.90 7.13
CA ILE A 184 1.66 12.82 7.72
C ILE A 184 2.13 14.21 8.16
N TRP A 185 1.91 15.25 7.35
CA TRP A 185 2.32 16.61 7.69
C TRP A 185 1.65 17.10 8.96
N VAL A 186 0.33 16.94 9.06
CA VAL A 186 -0.45 17.37 10.23
C VAL A 186 -0.08 16.56 11.47
N ASP A 187 -0.04 15.24 11.36
CA ASP A 187 0.21 14.34 12.51
C ASP A 187 1.64 14.43 13.05
N THR A 188 2.59 14.98 12.26
CA THR A 188 3.98 15.21 12.67
C THR A 188 4.28 16.69 12.97
N ASP A 189 3.28 17.57 12.92
CA ASP A 189 3.48 19.04 13.02
C ASP A 189 4.57 19.54 12.06
N GLY A 190 4.63 18.96 10.86
CA GLY A 190 5.63 19.25 9.84
C GLY A 190 7.07 18.80 10.17
N GLN A 191 7.26 17.98 11.21
CA GLN A 191 8.59 17.60 11.70
C GLN A 191 9.14 16.31 11.10
N VAL A 192 8.45 15.68 10.14
CA VAL A 192 8.94 14.46 9.50
C VAL A 192 10.25 14.70 8.74
N ASP A 193 11.28 13.92 9.04
CA ASP A 193 12.62 13.99 8.43
C ASP A 193 12.89 12.91 7.39
N CYS A 194 12.20 11.77 7.51
CA CYS A 194 12.39 10.62 6.63
C CYS A 194 11.08 9.87 6.46
N ILE A 195 10.77 9.47 5.23
CA ILE A 195 9.66 8.57 4.91
C ILE A 195 10.22 7.33 4.24
N VAL A 196 9.87 6.15 4.77
CA VAL A 196 10.28 4.85 4.24
C VAL A 196 9.05 4.11 3.72
N SER A 197 9.08 3.69 2.48
CA SER A 197 7.95 2.98 1.85
C SER A 197 8.41 1.90 0.89
N GLY A 198 7.80 0.73 0.97
CA GLY A 198 7.94 -0.30 -0.06
C GLY A 198 7.34 0.17 -1.38
N VAL A 199 8.01 -0.12 -2.49
CA VAL A 199 7.58 0.28 -3.83
C VAL A 199 6.86 -0.87 -4.53
N GLY A 200 5.52 -0.76 -4.59
CA GLY A 200 4.68 -1.56 -5.48
C GLY A 200 4.40 -0.77 -6.75
N THR A 201 3.43 0.15 -6.69
CA THR A 201 3.17 1.10 -7.78
C THR A 201 4.01 2.39 -7.68
N GLY A 202 4.55 2.69 -6.51
CA GLY A 202 5.30 3.92 -6.26
C GLY A 202 4.45 5.15 -5.93
N GLY A 203 3.12 5.08 -6.11
CA GLY A 203 2.24 6.24 -5.95
C GLY A 203 2.29 6.90 -4.57
N THR A 204 2.48 6.13 -3.50
CA THR A 204 2.61 6.66 -2.13
C THR A 204 3.87 7.52 -2.00
N LEU A 205 5.04 7.01 -2.45
CA LEU A 205 6.30 7.73 -2.43
C LEU A 205 6.22 9.00 -3.28
N THR A 206 5.80 8.88 -4.53
CA THR A 206 5.65 10.01 -5.46
C THR A 206 4.72 11.07 -4.89
N GLY A 207 3.50 10.69 -4.48
CA GLY A 207 2.53 11.65 -3.97
C GLY A 207 2.98 12.35 -2.70
N CYS A 208 3.62 11.63 -1.76
CA CYS A 208 4.17 12.25 -0.55
C CYS A 208 5.35 13.16 -0.87
N ALA A 209 6.27 12.75 -1.73
CA ALA A 209 7.44 13.55 -2.10
C ALA A 209 7.05 14.88 -2.76
N GLN A 210 6.12 14.85 -3.72
CA GLN A 210 5.64 16.04 -4.43
C GLN A 210 5.07 17.11 -3.51
N VAL A 211 4.47 16.73 -2.38
CA VAL A 211 3.90 17.68 -1.41
C VAL A 211 4.87 18.06 -0.31
N LEU A 212 5.60 17.09 0.21
CA LEU A 212 6.36 17.27 1.44
C LEU A 212 7.78 17.81 1.20
N LYS A 213 8.47 17.41 0.12
CA LYS A 213 9.80 17.96 -0.19
C LYS A 213 9.82 19.48 -0.42
N PRO A 214 8.85 20.09 -1.14
CA PRO A 214 8.77 21.54 -1.24
C PRO A 214 8.58 22.26 0.11
N ARG A 215 7.86 21.64 1.06
CA ARG A 215 7.63 22.18 2.41
C ARG A 215 8.83 21.97 3.34
N ARG A 216 9.54 20.86 3.16
CA ARG A 216 10.70 20.45 3.95
C ARG A 216 11.80 19.89 3.03
N PRO A 217 12.64 20.74 2.43
CA PRO A 217 13.67 20.31 1.47
C PRO A 217 14.69 19.29 2.00
N SER A 218 14.83 19.19 3.33
CA SER A 218 15.67 18.19 3.98
C SER A 218 15.03 16.83 4.18
N LEU A 219 13.74 16.66 3.81
CA LEU A 219 13.04 15.39 3.91
C LEU A 219 13.69 14.34 3.00
N ARG A 220 13.97 13.16 3.55
CA ARG A 220 14.47 12.02 2.80
C ARG A 220 13.34 11.06 2.47
N MET A 221 13.27 10.65 1.20
CA MET A 221 12.35 9.64 0.70
C MET A 221 13.12 8.36 0.41
N VAL A 222 12.80 7.30 1.14
CA VAL A 222 13.47 6.00 1.02
C VAL A 222 12.53 4.98 0.40
N ALA A 223 12.96 4.42 -0.71
CA ALA A 223 12.28 3.33 -1.39
C ALA A 223 12.79 1.98 -0.87
N VAL A 224 11.89 1.03 -0.70
CA VAL A 224 12.23 -0.34 -0.32
C VAL A 224 11.79 -1.31 -1.41
N GLU A 225 12.70 -2.17 -1.83
CA GLU A 225 12.45 -3.22 -2.81
C GLU A 225 12.98 -4.59 -2.34
N PRO A 226 12.49 -5.70 -2.92
CA PRO A 226 13.02 -7.03 -2.59
C PRO A 226 14.47 -7.21 -3.09
N GLU A 227 15.31 -7.81 -2.26
CA GLU A 227 16.68 -8.19 -2.65
C GLU A 227 16.71 -9.11 -3.87
N ASP A 228 15.73 -10.02 -3.99
CA ASP A 228 15.58 -10.95 -5.12
C ASP A 228 15.03 -10.29 -6.41
N SER A 229 14.62 -9.02 -6.36
CA SER A 229 14.08 -8.27 -7.51
C SER A 229 14.44 -6.77 -7.41
N PRO A 230 15.76 -6.42 -7.40
CA PRO A 230 16.22 -5.07 -7.07
C PRO A 230 16.24 -4.14 -8.29
N VAL A 231 15.10 -3.97 -8.94
CA VAL A 231 14.97 -3.23 -10.22
C VAL A 231 15.27 -1.74 -10.07
N LEU A 232 14.89 -1.13 -8.95
CA LEU A 232 15.21 0.29 -8.67
C LEU A 232 16.69 0.52 -8.43
N SER A 233 17.39 -0.51 -7.92
CA SER A 233 18.86 -0.50 -7.73
C SER A 233 19.62 -0.89 -9.00
N GLY A 234 18.92 -1.09 -10.14
CA GLY A 234 19.51 -1.44 -11.42
C GLY A 234 19.80 -2.93 -11.62
N GLY A 235 19.25 -3.79 -10.77
CA GLY A 235 19.32 -5.26 -10.93
C GLY A 235 18.17 -5.82 -11.77
N GLU A 236 18.21 -7.14 -11.98
CA GLU A 236 17.21 -7.86 -12.77
C GLU A 236 15.97 -8.21 -11.93
N PRO A 237 14.78 -8.25 -12.54
CA PRO A 237 13.59 -8.74 -11.87
C PRO A 237 13.70 -10.23 -11.56
N GLY A 238 13.26 -10.62 -10.35
CA GLY A 238 13.28 -12.01 -9.91
C GLY A 238 12.09 -12.38 -9.03
N PRO A 239 11.85 -13.69 -8.81
CA PRO A 239 10.78 -14.15 -7.94
C PRO A 239 11.10 -13.89 -6.48
N HIS A 240 10.15 -13.35 -5.74
CA HIS A 240 10.25 -13.07 -4.30
C HIS A 240 8.93 -13.31 -3.58
N MET A 241 8.95 -13.35 -2.23
CA MET A 241 7.76 -13.61 -1.41
C MET A 241 7.19 -12.35 -0.72
N ILE A 242 7.77 -11.17 -0.94
CA ILE A 242 7.31 -9.92 -0.34
C ILE A 242 6.14 -9.36 -1.14
N GLN A 243 4.93 -9.83 -0.87
CA GLN A 243 3.73 -9.44 -1.59
C GLN A 243 3.43 -7.94 -1.45
N GLY A 244 3.08 -7.28 -2.58
CA GLY A 244 2.64 -5.89 -2.63
C GLY A 244 3.72 -4.89 -3.03
N ILE A 245 4.98 -5.30 -3.12
CA ILE A 245 6.11 -4.53 -3.64
C ILE A 245 6.89 -5.34 -4.69
N GLY A 246 7.85 -4.72 -5.37
CA GLY A 246 8.71 -5.42 -6.32
C GLY A 246 7.95 -5.94 -7.55
N ALA A 247 7.32 -5.05 -8.32
CA ALA A 247 6.53 -5.42 -9.49
C ALA A 247 7.35 -6.01 -10.65
N GLY A 248 8.68 -5.96 -10.58
CA GLY A 248 9.59 -6.44 -11.62
C GLY A 248 9.84 -5.43 -12.74
N PHE A 249 9.35 -4.22 -12.61
CA PHE A 249 9.56 -3.09 -13.52
C PHE A 249 9.40 -1.77 -12.76
N ILE A 250 9.85 -0.66 -13.36
CA ILE A 250 9.66 0.69 -12.81
C ILE A 250 8.29 1.20 -13.27
N PRO A 251 7.33 1.44 -12.36
CA PRO A 251 6.00 1.95 -12.71
C PRO A 251 6.05 3.37 -13.27
N GLU A 252 5.16 3.70 -14.23
CA GLU A 252 5.09 5.04 -14.83
C GLU A 252 4.74 6.14 -13.81
N VAL A 253 3.94 5.81 -12.78
CA VAL A 253 3.55 6.77 -11.73
C VAL A 253 4.64 7.01 -10.69
N LEU A 254 5.76 6.28 -10.75
CA LEU A 254 6.88 6.45 -9.83
C LEU A 254 7.84 7.52 -10.37
N GLU A 255 7.99 8.63 -9.65
CA GLU A 255 9.02 9.63 -9.89
C GLU A 255 10.32 9.20 -9.20
N VAL A 256 11.19 8.51 -9.92
CA VAL A 256 12.45 7.95 -9.39
C VAL A 256 13.40 9.04 -8.88
N ASP A 257 13.40 10.21 -9.50
CA ASP A 257 14.19 11.37 -9.10
C ASP A 257 13.79 11.97 -7.73
N GLN A 258 12.62 11.61 -7.22
CA GLN A 258 12.20 11.97 -5.86
C GLN A 258 12.78 11.05 -4.77
N ILE A 259 13.38 9.92 -5.14
CA ILE A 259 13.92 8.93 -4.22
C ILE A 259 15.36 9.33 -3.84
N ASP A 260 15.62 9.47 -2.54
CA ASP A 260 16.95 9.81 -2.04
C ASP A 260 17.81 8.58 -1.75
N GLU A 261 17.17 7.44 -1.46
CA GLU A 261 17.85 6.18 -1.18
C GLU A 261 16.95 4.99 -1.52
N VAL A 262 17.54 3.91 -2.05
CA VAL A 262 16.88 2.61 -2.26
C VAL A 262 17.52 1.59 -1.35
N VAL A 263 16.71 0.84 -0.59
CA VAL A 263 17.16 -0.23 0.31
C VAL A 263 16.54 -1.54 -0.13
N THR A 264 17.38 -2.55 -0.33
CA THR A 264 16.93 -3.92 -0.63
C THR A 264 16.70 -4.69 0.67
N VAL A 265 15.64 -5.53 0.71
CA VAL A 265 15.28 -6.34 1.88
C VAL A 265 15.01 -7.77 1.44
N SER A 266 15.57 -8.73 2.17
CA SER A 266 15.32 -10.16 1.91
C SER A 266 13.95 -10.60 2.40
N ASN A 267 13.44 -11.72 1.84
CA ASN A 267 12.19 -12.34 2.30
C ASN A 267 12.23 -12.66 3.81
N GLN A 268 13.38 -13.16 4.28
CA GLN A 268 13.56 -13.55 5.69
C GLN A 268 13.48 -12.32 6.62
N GLN A 269 14.13 -11.22 6.27
CA GLN A 269 14.04 -9.97 7.05
C GLN A 269 12.60 -9.46 7.11
N ALA A 270 11.89 -9.44 5.97
CA ALA A 270 10.50 -8.99 5.93
C ALA A 270 9.59 -9.82 6.85
N PHE A 271 9.69 -11.14 6.82
CA PHE A 271 8.90 -12.02 7.70
C PHE A 271 9.28 -11.88 9.17
N SER A 272 10.58 -11.85 9.49
CA SER A 272 11.07 -11.75 10.86
C SER A 272 10.61 -10.46 11.52
N ILE A 273 10.79 -9.33 10.86
CA ILE A 273 10.43 -8.01 11.38
C ILE A 273 8.91 -7.84 11.50
N ALA A 274 8.12 -8.38 10.55
CA ALA A 274 6.65 -8.34 10.67
C ALA A 274 6.15 -9.13 11.88
N ARG A 275 6.72 -10.32 12.13
CA ARG A 275 6.39 -11.14 13.32
C ARG A 275 6.82 -10.46 14.61
N GLU A 276 8.01 -9.87 14.65
CA GLU A 276 8.53 -9.13 15.79
C GLU A 276 7.63 -7.92 16.11
N LEU A 277 7.25 -7.13 15.09
CA LEU A 277 6.35 -6.00 15.24
C LEU A 277 5.02 -6.40 15.90
N ALA A 278 4.44 -7.49 15.45
CA ALA A 278 3.20 -8.01 16.03
C ALA A 278 3.38 -8.43 17.50
N ARG A 279 4.49 -9.09 17.84
CA ARG A 279 4.75 -9.61 19.20
C ARG A 279 5.21 -8.53 20.18
N VAL A 280 6.00 -7.57 19.70
CA VAL A 280 6.61 -6.53 20.54
C VAL A 280 5.70 -5.33 20.70
N GLU A 281 5.12 -4.83 19.62
CA GLU A 281 4.30 -3.60 19.64
C GLU A 281 2.79 -3.88 19.53
N GLY A 282 2.38 -5.13 19.24
CA GLY A 282 0.97 -5.46 19.04
C GLY A 282 0.41 -4.94 17.71
N ILE A 283 1.27 -4.64 16.73
CA ILE A 283 0.88 -4.10 15.43
C ILE A 283 0.95 -5.22 14.38
N PRO A 284 -0.17 -5.80 13.94
CA PRO A 284 -0.21 -6.91 13.00
C PRO A 284 -0.10 -6.42 11.55
N GLY A 285 1.07 -5.92 11.16
CA GLY A 285 1.38 -5.51 9.80
C GLY A 285 1.64 -6.69 8.86
N GLY A 286 1.34 -6.53 7.57
CA GLY A 286 1.61 -7.52 6.53
C GLY A 286 3.09 -7.65 6.15
N ILE A 287 3.39 -8.51 5.17
CA ILE A 287 4.76 -8.84 4.76
C ILE A 287 5.54 -7.59 4.32
N SER A 288 4.95 -6.74 3.48
CA SER A 288 5.58 -5.50 3.02
C SER A 288 5.73 -4.44 4.11
N THR A 289 4.93 -4.51 5.20
CA THR A 289 5.18 -3.72 6.42
C THR A 289 6.49 -4.15 7.06
N GLY A 290 6.73 -5.47 7.17
CA GLY A 290 7.98 -6.00 7.69
C GLY A 290 9.18 -5.57 6.85
N ALA A 291 9.06 -5.58 5.52
CA ALA A 291 10.12 -5.11 4.63
C ALA A 291 10.41 -3.61 4.81
N ALA A 292 9.39 -2.76 4.77
CA ALA A 292 9.56 -1.32 4.97
C ALA A 292 10.15 -1.00 6.34
N LEU A 293 9.72 -1.71 7.38
CA LEU A 293 10.23 -1.51 8.74
C LEU A 293 11.66 -2.04 8.91
N ALA A 294 12.04 -3.15 8.26
CA ALA A 294 13.41 -3.64 8.29
C ALA A 294 14.39 -2.57 7.78
N ALA A 295 14.11 -2.00 6.61
CA ALA A 295 14.87 -0.88 6.07
C ALA A 295 14.83 0.36 6.97
N GLY A 296 13.64 0.68 7.51
CA GLY A 296 13.47 1.81 8.42
C GLY A 296 14.31 1.71 9.69
N LEU A 297 14.36 0.53 10.33
CA LEU A 297 15.14 0.29 11.54
C LEU A 297 16.65 0.37 11.27
N GLU A 298 17.11 -0.18 10.14
CA GLU A 298 18.51 -0.05 9.71
C GLU A 298 18.93 1.41 9.57
N ILE A 299 18.11 2.22 8.87
CA ILE A 299 18.38 3.65 8.68
C ILE A 299 18.26 4.40 10.01
N ALA A 300 17.24 4.10 10.82
CA ALA A 300 17.02 4.77 12.09
C ALA A 300 18.17 4.60 13.09
N ALA A 301 18.96 3.53 12.98
CA ALA A 301 20.13 3.27 13.81
C ALA A 301 21.36 4.11 13.41
N ARG A 302 21.38 4.73 12.23
CA ARG A 302 22.52 5.50 11.72
C ARG A 302 22.76 6.76 12.56
N PRO A 303 24.03 7.21 12.72
CA PRO A 303 24.36 8.40 13.51
C PRO A 303 23.68 9.68 13.05
N ASP A 304 23.52 9.87 11.75
CA ASP A 304 22.88 11.04 11.14
C ASP A 304 21.35 11.10 11.35
N MET A 305 20.76 10.02 11.87
CA MET A 305 19.35 9.96 12.22
C MET A 305 19.04 10.31 13.68
N ALA A 306 20.06 10.66 14.48
CA ALA A 306 19.85 11.03 15.88
C ALA A 306 18.93 12.25 16.01
N GLY A 307 17.85 12.09 16.80
CA GLY A 307 16.86 13.15 17.05
C GLY A 307 15.91 13.46 15.89
N LYS A 308 15.96 12.71 14.79
CA LYS A 308 15.05 12.84 13.65
C LYS A 308 13.78 12.04 13.81
N LEU A 309 12.72 12.45 13.14
CA LEU A 309 11.44 11.73 13.07
C LEU A 309 11.32 10.98 11.74
N MET A 310 11.15 9.68 11.84
CA MET A 310 10.95 8.78 10.70
C MET A 310 9.52 8.24 10.66
N VAL A 311 8.91 8.29 9.49
CA VAL A 311 7.62 7.64 9.22
C VAL A 311 7.82 6.47 8.27
N VAL A 312 7.41 5.28 8.70
CA VAL A 312 7.43 4.07 7.87
C VAL A 312 6.00 3.72 7.47
N ILE A 313 5.75 3.50 6.20
CA ILE A 313 4.42 3.10 5.69
C ILE A 313 4.18 1.63 6.00
N ALA A 314 3.10 1.34 6.73
CA ALA A 314 2.59 0.00 7.03
C ALA A 314 1.37 -0.31 6.16
N PRO A 315 1.55 -0.88 4.93
CA PRO A 315 0.57 -0.78 3.87
C PRO A 315 -0.63 -1.72 4.02
N SER A 316 -0.56 -2.78 4.81
CA SER A 316 -1.65 -3.77 4.89
C SER A 316 -1.67 -4.56 6.19
N PHE A 317 -2.84 -5.17 6.49
CA PHE A 317 -3.08 -6.00 7.68
C PHE A 317 -2.58 -7.44 7.48
N ALA A 318 -2.02 -8.03 8.54
CA ALA A 318 -1.39 -9.34 8.50
C ALA A 318 -2.38 -10.48 8.18
N GLU A 319 -3.64 -10.40 8.63
CA GLU A 319 -4.65 -11.44 8.44
C GLU A 319 -4.84 -11.80 6.95
N ARG A 320 -4.55 -10.87 6.03
CA ARG A 320 -4.60 -11.11 4.59
C ARG A 320 -3.58 -12.13 4.09
N TYR A 321 -2.63 -12.50 4.91
CA TYR A 321 -1.48 -13.35 4.58
C TYR A 321 -1.44 -14.65 5.39
N LEU A 322 -2.56 -15.08 6.01
CA LEU A 322 -2.67 -16.27 6.86
C LEU A 322 -2.15 -17.56 6.19
N SER A 323 -2.35 -17.70 4.89
CA SER A 323 -1.91 -18.85 4.10
C SER A 323 -0.48 -18.70 3.52
N THR A 324 0.33 -17.79 4.06
CA THR A 324 1.71 -17.55 3.60
C THR A 324 2.74 -17.86 4.68
N ALA A 325 4.01 -17.90 4.28
CA ALA A 325 5.14 -18.12 5.19
C ALA A 325 5.21 -17.11 6.35
N LEU A 326 4.49 -15.98 6.31
CA LEU A 326 4.41 -15.04 7.43
C LEU A 326 3.90 -15.72 8.72
N PHE A 327 2.97 -16.66 8.59
CA PHE A 327 2.34 -17.36 9.72
C PHE A 327 2.91 -18.75 10.01
N GLU A 328 3.86 -19.22 9.21
CA GLU A 328 4.58 -20.46 9.50
C GLU A 328 5.50 -20.28 10.73
N PRO A 329 5.71 -21.33 11.54
CA PRO A 329 6.70 -21.29 12.61
C PRO A 329 8.08 -20.92 12.07
N ALA A 330 8.80 -20.06 12.81
CA ALA A 330 10.17 -19.67 12.47
C ALA A 330 11.15 -20.79 12.78
#